data_2d3df82fdb0d31fc923d84b90f1b6385
#
_entry.id   2d3df82fdb0d31fc923d84b90f1b6385
#
_cell.length_a   1.000
_cell.length_b   1.000
_cell.length_c   1.000
_cell.angle_alpha   90.00
_cell.angle_beta   90.00
_cell.angle_gamma   90.00
#
_symmetry.space_group_name_H-M   'P 1'
#
loop_
_entity.id
_entity.type
_entity.pdbx_description
1 polymer ?
#
loop_
_entity_poly.entity_id
_entity_poly.type
_entity_poly.pdbx_seq_one_letter_code
_entity_poly.pdbx_strand_id
1 'polypeptide(L)'
;QSLSEKASMTVTHENGSTEKIPLESITLEECSSSTRASNDHDLYRLTVRGKHTDTNTEDASGMDASVTATITYYDRGVQYQLTNVSVKYSYGSSVYLSNREVKYGEQDNEKTTSISGNSFSKSVNITADSVGCSASAIAKYGPSGASDYMTVSIWT
;
A
#
# COMPACT_ATOMS: atom_id res chain seq x y z
N GLN A 1 -17.06 -15.59 17.33
CA GLN A 1 -15.74 -14.94 17.14
C GLN A 1 -14.87 -15.94 16.39
N SER A 2 -14.52 -15.61 15.14
CA SER A 2 -13.66 -16.41 14.30
C SER A 2 -12.25 -16.44 14.88
N LEU A 3 -11.67 -17.61 15.06
CA LEU A 3 -10.31 -17.83 15.51
C LEU A 3 -9.25 -17.25 14.52
N SER A 4 -9.68 -16.87 13.31
CA SER A 4 -8.81 -16.35 12.25
C SER A 4 -8.27 -14.94 12.52
N GLU A 5 -8.91 -14.13 13.37
CA GLU A 5 -8.50 -12.74 13.61
C GLU A 5 -7.29 -12.57 14.53
N LYS A 6 -6.81 -13.64 15.18
CA LYS A 6 -5.70 -13.56 16.15
C LYS A 6 -4.54 -14.53 15.90
N ALA A 7 -4.64 -15.39 14.91
CA ALA A 7 -3.58 -16.34 14.65
C ALA A 7 -2.47 -15.68 13.81
N SER A 8 -1.23 -15.86 14.24
CA SER A 8 -0.04 -15.38 13.53
C SER A 8 1.06 -16.45 13.58
N MET A 9 1.87 -16.49 12.53
CA MET A 9 3.10 -17.28 12.52
C MET A 9 4.28 -16.39 12.89
N THR A 10 5.19 -16.92 13.72
CA THR A 10 6.48 -16.25 14.02
C THR A 10 7.55 -16.91 13.16
N VAL A 11 8.20 -16.12 12.32
CA VAL A 11 9.38 -16.53 11.55
C VAL A 11 10.62 -16.01 12.26
N THR A 12 11.58 -16.90 12.50
CA THR A 12 12.91 -16.52 13.01
C THR A 12 13.90 -16.61 11.86
N HIS A 13 14.54 -15.49 11.54
CA HIS A 13 15.56 -15.41 10.51
C HIS A 13 16.91 -15.93 11.01
N GLU A 14 17.81 -16.29 10.12
CA GLU A 14 19.15 -16.80 10.47
C GLU A 14 19.98 -15.81 11.31
N ASN A 15 19.70 -14.51 11.20
CA ASN A 15 20.32 -13.46 12.02
C ASN A 15 19.70 -13.32 13.42
N GLY A 16 18.76 -14.20 13.80
CA GLY A 16 18.08 -14.21 15.09
C GLY A 16 16.93 -13.21 15.24
N SER A 17 16.63 -12.39 14.21
CA SER A 17 15.44 -11.52 14.23
C SER A 17 14.16 -12.34 14.06
N THR A 18 13.08 -11.88 14.68
CA THR A 18 11.76 -12.52 14.59
C THR A 18 10.74 -11.59 13.96
N GLU A 19 9.91 -12.14 13.07
CA GLU A 19 8.79 -11.46 12.44
C GLU A 19 7.50 -12.22 12.72
N LYS A 20 6.43 -11.48 13.07
CA LYS A 20 5.07 -12.05 13.19
C LYS A 20 4.31 -11.81 11.91
N ILE A 21 3.89 -12.88 11.26
CA ILE A 21 3.13 -12.85 10.01
C ILE A 21 1.69 -13.25 10.32
N PRO A 22 0.68 -12.40 10.03
CA PRO A 22 -0.71 -12.76 10.23
C PRO A 22 -1.08 -13.96 9.33
N LEU A 23 -1.94 -14.85 9.83
CA LEU A 23 -2.34 -16.08 9.11
C LEU A 23 -3.04 -15.79 7.77
N GLU A 24 -3.65 -14.65 7.62
CA GLU A 24 -4.24 -14.18 6.35
C GLU A 24 -3.21 -13.97 5.22
N SER A 25 -1.93 -13.81 5.58
CA SER A 25 -0.80 -13.69 4.65
C SER A 25 -0.12 -15.02 4.34
N ILE A 26 -0.64 -16.14 4.84
CA ILE A 26 -0.07 -17.47 4.71
C ILE A 26 -0.99 -18.31 3.83
N THR A 27 -0.45 -18.87 2.75
CA THR A 27 -1.15 -19.85 1.92
C THR A 27 -0.51 -21.22 2.12
N LEU A 28 -1.32 -22.21 2.46
CA LEU A 28 -0.96 -23.62 2.50
C LEU A 28 -1.46 -24.29 1.23
N GLU A 29 -0.56 -24.79 0.42
CA GLU A 29 -0.86 -25.59 -0.76
C GLU A 29 -0.43 -27.02 -0.52
N GLU A 30 -1.34 -27.97 -0.74
CA GLU A 30 -1.02 -29.39 -0.74
C GLU A 30 -0.20 -29.73 -1.99
N CYS A 31 1.02 -30.21 -1.79
CA CYS A 31 1.85 -30.67 -2.90
C CYS A 31 1.47 -32.11 -3.21
N SER A 32 0.65 -32.34 -4.23
CA SER A 32 0.41 -33.68 -4.75
C SER A 32 1.68 -34.25 -5.38
N SER A 33 2.36 -35.16 -4.65
CA SER A 33 3.47 -35.91 -5.22
C SER A 33 2.93 -37.04 -6.09
N SER A 34 3.21 -37.00 -7.38
CA SER A 34 2.86 -38.06 -8.33
C SER A 34 3.79 -39.29 -8.27
N THR A 35 4.60 -39.44 -7.25
CA THR A 35 5.47 -40.60 -7.05
C THR A 35 5.11 -41.33 -5.77
N ARG A 36 4.60 -42.55 -5.96
CA ARG A 36 4.36 -43.53 -4.88
C ARG A 36 5.68 -43.81 -4.13
N ALA A 37 5.89 -43.16 -3.02
CA ALA A 37 6.77 -43.64 -1.98
C ALA A 37 5.94 -43.79 -0.70
N SER A 38 5.97 -44.97 -0.12
CA SER A 38 5.19 -45.43 1.00
C SER A 38 5.59 -44.81 2.35
N ASN A 39 5.52 -43.50 2.50
CA ASN A 39 5.49 -42.84 3.78
C ASN A 39 4.46 -41.71 3.66
N ASP A 40 3.34 -41.93 4.32
CA ASP A 40 2.13 -41.13 4.33
C ASP A 40 2.38 -39.79 5.06
N HIS A 41 3.14 -38.90 4.43
CA HIS A 41 3.31 -37.53 4.87
C HIS A 41 2.85 -36.62 3.73
N ASP A 42 1.70 -36.00 3.94
CA ASP A 42 1.23 -34.93 3.07
C ASP A 42 2.27 -33.80 3.10
N LEU A 43 2.87 -33.51 1.97
CA LEU A 43 3.80 -32.40 1.82
C LEU A 43 3.00 -31.13 1.52
N TYR A 44 3.07 -30.17 2.41
CA TYR A 44 2.49 -28.87 2.24
C TYR A 44 3.56 -27.83 1.90
N ARG A 45 3.28 -27.04 0.87
CA ARG A 45 4.08 -25.85 0.59
C ARG A 45 3.50 -24.67 1.38
N LEU A 46 4.28 -24.14 2.30
CA LEU A 46 3.97 -22.91 2.99
C LEU A 46 4.51 -21.74 2.16
N THR A 47 3.63 -20.91 1.62
CA THR A 47 4.00 -19.65 0.97
C THR A 47 3.69 -18.51 1.92
N VAL A 48 4.75 -17.88 2.43
CA VAL A 48 4.65 -16.66 3.24
C VAL A 48 4.80 -15.48 2.30
N ARG A 49 3.82 -14.60 2.31
CA ARG A 49 3.79 -13.41 1.46
C ARG A 49 4.21 -12.19 2.26
N GLY A 50 5.25 -11.53 1.77
CA GLY A 50 5.83 -10.37 2.41
C GLY A 50 4.88 -9.17 2.41
N LYS A 51 4.88 -8.43 3.51
CA LYS A 51 4.31 -7.10 3.59
C LYS A 51 5.27 -6.13 2.92
N HIS A 52 4.75 -5.34 1.98
CA HIS A 52 5.49 -4.31 1.27
C HIS A 52 4.98 -2.93 1.68
N THR A 53 5.88 -1.96 1.69
CA THR A 53 5.54 -0.55 1.88
C THR A 53 6.32 0.25 0.85
N ASP A 54 5.59 0.89 -0.06
CA ASP A 54 6.15 1.71 -1.13
C ASP A 54 5.77 3.16 -0.91
N THR A 55 6.71 4.06 -1.20
CA THR A 55 6.54 5.50 -1.06
C THR A 55 7.03 6.22 -2.31
N ASN A 56 6.27 7.19 -2.77
CA ASN A 56 6.65 8.08 -3.85
C ASN A 56 6.34 9.52 -3.47
N THR A 57 7.15 10.46 -3.98
CA THR A 57 7.01 11.91 -3.73
C THR A 57 7.11 12.66 -5.04
N GLU A 58 6.26 13.66 -5.21
CA GLU A 58 6.29 14.62 -6.30
C GLU A 58 6.39 16.03 -5.74
N ASP A 59 7.31 16.82 -6.29
CA ASP A 59 7.52 18.21 -5.92
C ASP A 59 6.87 19.13 -6.95
N ALA A 60 6.34 20.25 -6.48
CA ALA A 60 5.85 21.31 -7.38
C ALA A 60 7.03 22.00 -8.09
N SER A 61 6.88 22.25 -9.39
CA SER A 61 7.91 22.91 -10.19
C SER A 61 8.15 24.34 -9.72
N GLY A 62 9.37 24.60 -9.22
CA GLY A 62 9.80 25.93 -8.78
C GLY A 62 9.10 26.48 -7.53
N MET A 63 8.41 25.64 -6.76
CA MET A 63 7.72 26.01 -5.54
C MET A 63 8.13 25.09 -4.38
N ASP A 64 8.13 25.64 -3.16
CA ASP A 64 8.31 24.84 -1.95
C ASP A 64 6.99 24.14 -1.59
N ALA A 65 6.68 23.10 -2.34
CA ALA A 65 5.52 22.23 -2.10
C ALA A 65 5.78 20.85 -2.64
N SER A 66 5.26 19.83 -1.94
CA SER A 66 5.35 18.43 -2.33
C SER A 66 4.12 17.62 -1.88
N VAL A 67 3.90 16.52 -2.56
CA VAL A 67 2.95 15.49 -2.16
C VAL A 67 3.63 14.13 -2.09
N THR A 68 3.47 13.44 -0.97
CA THR A 68 4.03 12.11 -0.74
C THR A 68 2.89 11.13 -0.55
N ALA A 69 2.91 10.03 -1.30
CA ALA A 69 1.99 8.93 -1.16
C ALA A 69 2.73 7.69 -0.67
N THR A 70 2.11 6.93 0.23
CA THR A 70 2.63 5.67 0.76
C THR A 70 1.52 4.64 0.76
N ILE A 71 1.81 3.46 0.26
CA ILE A 71 0.93 2.30 0.31
C ILE A 71 1.57 1.16 1.09
N THR A 72 0.74 0.37 1.76
CA THR A 72 1.15 -0.89 2.38
C THR A 72 0.27 -1.99 1.82
N TYR A 73 0.88 -3.06 1.33
CA TYR A 73 0.17 -4.16 0.71
C TYR A 73 0.88 -5.50 0.92
N TYR A 74 0.14 -6.59 0.69
CA TYR A 74 0.69 -7.94 0.59
C TYR A 74 0.64 -8.41 -0.85
N ASP A 75 1.75 -8.98 -1.31
CA ASP A 75 1.78 -9.73 -2.57
C ASP A 75 1.19 -11.13 -2.33
N ARG A 76 0.11 -11.47 -3.02
CA ARG A 76 -0.57 -12.76 -2.95
C ARG A 76 -0.24 -13.68 -4.14
N GLY A 77 0.74 -13.32 -4.95
CA GLY A 77 1.21 -14.05 -6.11
C GLY A 77 0.45 -13.73 -7.38
N VAL A 78 -0.87 -13.92 -7.42
CA VAL A 78 -1.73 -13.56 -8.56
C VAL A 78 -2.40 -12.20 -8.38
N GLN A 79 -2.55 -11.74 -7.16
CA GLN A 79 -3.16 -10.46 -6.81
C GLN A 79 -2.42 -9.81 -5.64
N TYR A 80 -2.66 -8.52 -5.46
CA TYR A 80 -2.16 -7.73 -4.34
C TYR A 80 -3.29 -7.37 -3.39
N GLN A 81 -3.00 -7.30 -2.10
CA GLN A 81 -3.95 -6.87 -1.08
C GLN A 81 -3.47 -5.56 -0.45
N LEU A 82 -4.13 -4.46 -0.80
CA LEU A 82 -3.89 -3.15 -0.19
C LEU A 82 -4.47 -3.12 1.22
N THR A 83 -3.65 -2.74 2.21
CA THR A 83 -4.06 -2.68 3.62
C THR A 83 -4.02 -1.30 4.22
N ASN A 84 -3.18 -0.40 3.68
CA ASN A 84 -3.12 0.98 4.14
C ASN A 84 -2.73 1.92 3.01
N VAL A 85 -3.30 3.11 3.04
CA VAL A 85 -2.95 4.24 2.19
C VAL A 85 -2.69 5.45 3.06
N SER A 86 -1.60 6.16 2.83
CA SER A 86 -1.26 7.41 3.50
C SER A 86 -0.78 8.44 2.48
N VAL A 87 -1.25 9.67 2.62
CA VAL A 87 -0.82 10.80 1.78
C VAL A 87 -0.49 11.98 2.68
N LYS A 88 0.59 12.66 2.37
CA LYS A 88 1.02 13.88 3.07
C LYS A 88 1.32 14.97 2.04
N TYR A 89 0.75 16.14 2.29
CA TYR A 89 1.05 17.38 1.56
C TYR A 89 1.95 18.25 2.43
N SER A 90 3.00 18.78 1.86
CA SER A 90 3.95 19.70 2.50
C SER A 90 4.09 20.95 1.65
N TYR A 91 4.13 22.13 2.29
CA TYR A 91 4.33 23.39 1.56
C TYR A 91 4.86 24.47 2.50
N GLY A 92 5.64 25.39 1.94
CA GLY A 92 6.18 26.55 2.64
C GLY A 92 5.18 27.67 2.81
N SER A 93 5.53 28.68 3.62
CA SER A 93 4.66 29.77 4.02
C SER A 93 4.16 30.67 2.89
N SER A 94 4.85 30.66 1.74
CA SER A 94 4.48 31.47 0.56
C SER A 94 3.63 30.73 -0.44
N VAL A 95 3.32 29.45 -0.20
CA VAL A 95 2.58 28.58 -1.11
C VAL A 95 1.23 28.23 -0.51
N TYR A 96 0.20 28.23 -1.33
CA TYR A 96 -1.14 27.79 -0.99
C TYR A 96 -1.46 26.51 -1.76
N LEU A 97 -2.04 25.51 -1.09
CA LEU A 97 -2.55 24.31 -1.74
C LEU A 97 -4.07 24.34 -1.82
N SER A 98 -4.59 23.96 -2.98
CA SER A 98 -6.02 23.79 -3.24
C SER A 98 -6.28 22.49 -4.00
N ASN A 99 -7.56 22.10 -4.10
CA ASN A 99 -8.00 20.93 -4.85
C ASN A 99 -7.22 19.65 -4.51
N ARG A 100 -7.02 19.41 -3.21
CA ARG A 100 -6.37 18.18 -2.75
C ARG A 100 -7.32 17.00 -2.94
N GLU A 101 -6.88 16.02 -3.69
CA GLU A 101 -7.64 14.82 -3.97
C GLU A 101 -6.77 13.58 -3.79
N VAL A 102 -7.34 12.53 -3.21
CA VAL A 102 -6.71 11.21 -3.11
C VAL A 102 -7.62 10.19 -3.78
N LYS A 103 -7.05 9.39 -4.66
CA LYS A 103 -7.67 8.21 -5.26
C LYS A 103 -6.92 6.98 -4.76
N TYR A 104 -7.64 5.93 -4.39
CA TYR A 104 -7.02 4.70 -3.88
C TYR A 104 -7.92 3.49 -4.13
N GLY A 105 -7.31 2.34 -4.21
CA GLY A 105 -8.01 1.08 -4.37
C GLY A 105 -7.45 0.21 -5.47
N GLU A 106 -8.33 -0.37 -6.26
CA GLU A 106 -8.02 -1.09 -7.49
C GLU A 106 -7.79 -0.09 -8.63
N GLN A 107 -6.77 -0.32 -9.42
CA GLN A 107 -6.49 0.50 -10.60
C GLN A 107 -7.69 0.44 -11.57
N ASP A 108 -8.06 1.59 -12.13
CA ASP A 108 -9.23 1.78 -13.00
C ASP A 108 -10.61 1.67 -12.30
N ASN A 109 -10.63 1.45 -10.96
CA ASN A 109 -11.84 1.44 -10.14
C ASN A 109 -11.59 2.07 -8.76
N GLU A 110 -10.94 3.22 -8.74
CA GLU A 110 -10.50 3.88 -7.52
C GLU A 110 -11.64 4.58 -6.78
N LYS A 111 -11.51 4.63 -5.46
CA LYS A 111 -12.30 5.51 -4.60
C LYS A 111 -11.64 6.88 -4.54
N THR A 112 -12.40 7.92 -4.81
CA THR A 112 -11.94 9.32 -4.79
C THR A 112 -12.40 10.02 -3.52
N THR A 113 -11.51 10.78 -2.90
CA THR A 113 -11.79 11.58 -1.70
C THR A 113 -11.12 12.94 -1.80
N SER A 114 -11.89 14.01 -1.63
CA SER A 114 -11.35 15.38 -1.47
C SER A 114 -10.91 15.60 -0.02
N ILE A 115 -9.80 16.28 0.16
CA ILE A 115 -9.16 16.49 1.45
C ILE A 115 -9.03 17.98 1.76
N SER A 116 -9.43 18.37 2.95
CA SER A 116 -9.28 19.75 3.43
C SER A 116 -7.97 19.96 4.21
N GLY A 117 -7.41 18.89 4.80
CA GLY A 117 -6.16 18.90 5.58
C GLY A 117 -4.91 18.62 4.76
N ASN A 118 -3.78 18.49 5.44
CA ASN A 118 -2.48 18.21 4.84
C ASN A 118 -2.07 16.73 4.92
N SER A 119 -2.93 15.88 5.46
CA SER A 119 -2.68 14.45 5.55
C SER A 119 -3.97 13.65 5.38
N PHE A 120 -3.81 12.47 4.83
CA PHE A 120 -4.84 11.45 4.71
C PHE A 120 -4.23 10.11 5.10
N SER A 121 -4.94 9.33 5.88
CA SER A 121 -4.55 7.95 6.17
C SER A 121 -5.80 7.10 6.29
N LYS A 122 -5.76 5.92 5.66
CA LYS A 122 -6.89 4.99 5.70
C LYS A 122 -6.43 3.54 5.67
N SER A 123 -6.91 2.76 6.63
CA SER A 123 -6.85 1.30 6.56
C SER A 123 -7.94 0.78 5.63
N VAL A 124 -7.57 -0.12 4.75
CA VAL A 124 -8.45 -0.72 3.75
C VAL A 124 -8.19 -2.23 3.67
N ASN A 125 -9.05 -2.93 2.95
CA ASN A 125 -8.86 -4.34 2.61
C ASN A 125 -9.37 -4.54 1.18
N ILE A 126 -8.49 -4.27 0.21
CA ILE A 126 -8.81 -4.32 -1.21
C ILE A 126 -7.85 -5.27 -1.88
N THR A 127 -8.37 -6.29 -2.55
CA THR A 127 -7.58 -7.28 -3.28
C THR A 127 -7.91 -7.19 -4.77
N ALA A 128 -6.88 -6.96 -5.59
CA ALA A 128 -6.99 -6.84 -7.05
C ALA A 128 -5.65 -7.14 -7.73
N ASP A 129 -5.67 -7.20 -9.06
CA ASP A 129 -4.47 -7.45 -9.88
C ASP A 129 -3.47 -6.29 -9.81
N SER A 130 -3.95 -5.07 -9.61
CA SER A 130 -3.15 -3.89 -9.30
C SER A 130 -3.88 -3.04 -8.28
N VAL A 131 -3.19 -2.67 -7.20
CA VAL A 131 -3.72 -1.83 -6.14
C VAL A 131 -2.77 -0.68 -5.84
N GLY A 132 -3.32 0.43 -5.34
CA GLY A 132 -2.46 1.55 -5.03
C GLY A 132 -3.21 2.82 -4.69
N CYS A 133 -2.54 3.93 -4.90
CA CYS A 133 -3.15 5.25 -4.76
C CYS A 133 -2.47 6.29 -5.66
N SER A 134 -3.21 7.36 -5.91
CA SER A 134 -2.67 8.62 -6.44
C SER A 134 -3.17 9.78 -5.58
N ALA A 135 -2.39 10.84 -5.56
CA ALA A 135 -2.77 12.07 -4.86
C ALA A 135 -2.37 13.28 -5.70
N SER A 136 -3.20 14.31 -5.65
CA SER A 136 -2.98 15.53 -6.40
C SER A 136 -3.34 16.78 -5.60
N ALA A 137 -2.76 17.91 -5.98
CA ALA A 137 -3.11 19.23 -5.51
C ALA A 137 -2.66 20.31 -6.51
N ILE A 138 -3.23 21.49 -6.40
CA ILE A 138 -2.73 22.69 -7.07
C ILE A 138 -1.95 23.52 -6.06
N ALA A 139 -0.66 23.72 -6.34
CA ALA A 139 0.20 24.63 -5.59
C ALA A 139 0.22 26.01 -6.26
N LYS A 140 0.15 27.09 -5.50
CA LYS A 140 0.10 28.47 -5.99
C LYS A 140 0.86 29.43 -5.10
N TYR A 141 1.63 30.33 -5.70
CA TYR A 141 2.24 31.45 -5.00
C TYR A 141 1.20 32.59 -4.81
N GLY A 142 0.67 32.75 -3.60
CA GLY A 142 -0.28 33.79 -3.29
C GLY A 142 -1.54 33.78 -4.16
N PRO A 143 -2.40 34.81 -4.03
CA PRO A 143 -3.69 34.82 -4.75
C PRO A 143 -3.58 34.96 -6.28
N SER A 144 -2.50 35.56 -6.79
CA SER A 144 -2.31 35.89 -8.20
C SER A 144 -1.00 35.37 -8.81
N GLY A 145 -0.25 34.56 -8.08
CA GLY A 145 1.04 33.99 -8.52
C GLY A 145 0.87 32.82 -9.50
N ALA A 146 2.03 32.30 -9.95
CA ALA A 146 2.10 31.09 -10.75
C ALA A 146 1.51 29.89 -9.98
N SER A 147 0.92 28.96 -10.71
CA SER A 147 0.38 27.71 -10.17
C SER A 147 1.00 26.51 -10.87
N ASP A 148 1.12 25.41 -10.13
CA ASP A 148 1.54 24.12 -10.64
C ASP A 148 0.60 23.01 -10.13
N TYR A 149 0.36 22.01 -10.97
CA TYR A 149 -0.43 20.84 -10.63
C TYR A 149 0.51 19.70 -10.25
N MET A 150 0.50 19.33 -8.98
CA MET A 150 1.25 18.18 -8.48
C MET A 150 0.39 16.92 -8.53
N THR A 151 0.96 15.83 -8.99
CA THR A 151 0.33 14.51 -8.91
C THR A 151 1.36 13.44 -8.66
N VAL A 152 1.13 12.60 -7.68
CA VAL A 152 1.95 11.41 -7.36
C VAL A 152 1.11 10.17 -7.49
N SER A 153 1.72 9.07 -7.96
CA SER A 153 1.03 7.78 -8.11
C SER A 153 1.94 6.64 -7.64
N ILE A 154 1.33 5.64 -7.01
CA ILE A 154 1.95 4.36 -6.68
C ILE A 154 0.94 3.25 -6.95
N TRP A 155 1.31 2.33 -7.82
CA TRP A 155 0.51 1.15 -8.17
C TRP A 155 1.43 -0.08 -8.21
N THR A 156 0.91 -1.23 -7.74
CA THR A 156 1.63 -2.52 -7.77
C THR A 156 1.62 -3.12 -9.15
#